data_126fa0839f5550c3007f1e6427d0c72e
#
_entry.id   126fa0839f5550c3007f1e6427d0c72e
#
_cell.length_a   1.000
_cell.length_b   1.000
_cell.length_c   1.000
_cell.angle_alpha   90.00
_cell.angle_beta   90.00
_cell.angle_gamma   90.00
#
_symmetry.space_group_name_H-M   'P 1'
#
loop_
_entity.id
_entity.type
_entity.pdbx_description
1 polymer ?
#
loop_
_entity_poly.entity_id
_entity_poly.type
_entity_poly.pdbx_seq_one_letter_code
_entity_poly.pdbx_strand_id
1 'polypeptide(L)'
;MDWRLLIPYIILSGFGILMVYSSSSYRAMTDYNNSEYFFYKQIIFASLGLLGALIASFLSKRIFKNEKTLRYGLRVLFAILAYLLLWPGTATKGARGWIYFGTIGFQPAEFMKLNLILYLSWFISKHQSRINAVFYDTMKKPLL
;
A
#
# COMPACT_ATOMS: atom_id res chain seq x y z
N MET A 1 16.03 13.32 2.13
CA MET A 1 15.14 12.40 2.88
C MET A 1 14.74 13.10 4.17
N ASP A 2 13.46 13.14 4.51
CA ASP A 2 13.02 13.86 5.72
C ASP A 2 13.10 12.91 6.93
N TRP A 3 13.94 13.25 7.91
CA TRP A 3 14.12 12.48 9.14
C TRP A 3 12.84 12.37 9.97
N ARG A 4 11.95 13.36 9.85
CA ARG A 4 10.65 13.38 10.55
C ARG A 4 9.72 12.27 10.08
N LEU A 5 9.91 11.77 8.88
CA LEU A 5 9.17 10.62 8.32
C LEU A 5 9.90 9.29 8.54
N LEU A 6 11.23 9.32 8.46
CA LEU A 6 12.05 8.11 8.59
C LEU A 6 12.04 7.53 10.00
N ILE A 7 12.17 8.38 11.03
CA ILE A 7 12.22 7.94 12.43
C ILE A 7 10.92 7.21 12.83
N PRO A 8 9.71 7.79 12.66
CA PRO A 8 8.47 7.07 12.94
C PRO A 8 8.31 5.78 12.15
N TYR A 9 8.74 5.76 10.87
CA TYR A 9 8.71 4.56 10.05
C TYR A 9 9.56 3.43 10.66
N ILE A 10 10.80 3.71 11.05
CA ILE A 10 11.70 2.71 11.66
C ILE A 10 11.12 2.19 12.98
N ILE A 11 10.63 3.10 13.85
CA ILE A 11 10.04 2.73 15.13
C ILE A 11 8.81 1.84 14.95
N LEU A 12 7.87 2.23 14.08
CA LEU A 12 6.65 1.47 13.81
C LEU A 12 6.95 0.13 13.14
N SER A 13 7.91 0.08 12.23
CA SER A 13 8.33 -1.16 11.58
C SER A 13 8.99 -2.12 12.58
N GLY A 14 9.87 -1.62 13.45
CA GLY A 14 10.50 -2.42 14.50
C GLY A 14 9.47 -2.98 15.49
N PHE A 15 8.54 -2.13 15.93
CA PHE A 15 7.42 -2.57 16.79
C PHE A 15 6.54 -3.61 16.09
N GLY A 16 6.21 -3.40 14.81
CA GLY A 16 5.45 -4.36 14.01
C GLY A 16 6.13 -5.73 13.89
N ILE A 17 7.45 -5.77 13.70
CA ILE A 17 8.23 -7.01 13.65
C ILE A 17 8.14 -7.78 14.98
N LEU A 18 8.29 -7.07 16.12
CA LEU A 18 8.17 -7.67 17.45
C LEU A 18 6.76 -8.21 17.71
N MET A 19 5.73 -7.47 17.30
CA MET A 19 4.33 -7.90 17.44
C MET A 19 4.01 -9.12 16.59
N VAL A 20 4.53 -9.22 15.37
CA VAL A 20 4.38 -10.39 14.51
C VAL A 20 5.06 -11.60 15.17
N TYR A 21 6.27 -11.45 15.72
CA TYR A 21 6.94 -12.53 16.45
C TYR A 21 6.08 -13.03 17.61
N SER A 22 5.64 -12.12 18.49
CA SER A 22 4.84 -12.46 19.68
C SER A 22 3.53 -13.17 19.33
N SER A 23 2.82 -12.71 18.28
CA SER A 23 1.50 -13.25 17.92
C SER A 23 1.56 -14.51 17.09
N SER A 24 2.67 -14.78 16.38
CA SER A 24 2.76 -15.90 15.43
C SER A 24 3.73 -17.01 15.83
N SER A 25 4.47 -16.86 16.93
CA SER A 25 5.49 -17.85 17.35
C SER A 25 4.91 -19.25 17.58
N TYR A 26 3.75 -19.36 18.23
CA TYR A 26 3.06 -20.63 18.43
C TYR A 26 2.68 -21.31 17.11
N ARG A 27 2.06 -20.54 16.20
CA ARG A 27 1.67 -21.02 14.88
C ARG A 27 2.88 -21.40 14.02
N ALA A 28 3.96 -20.63 14.09
CA ALA A 28 5.20 -20.90 13.40
C ALA A 28 5.83 -22.21 13.85
N MET A 29 5.78 -22.50 15.17
CA MET A 29 6.25 -23.75 15.74
C MET A 29 5.41 -24.93 15.25
N THR A 30 4.08 -24.78 15.20
CA THR A 30 3.16 -25.85 14.80
C THR A 30 3.25 -26.16 13.30
N ASP A 31 3.29 -25.10 12.45
CA ASP A 31 3.22 -25.27 10.99
C ASP A 31 4.60 -25.53 10.35
N TYR A 32 5.68 -24.99 10.93
CA TYR A 32 7.03 -24.98 10.34
C TYR A 32 8.12 -25.56 11.24
N ASN A 33 7.76 -26.02 12.44
CA ASN A 33 8.71 -26.51 13.47
C ASN A 33 9.83 -25.49 13.81
N ASN A 34 9.54 -24.20 13.64
CA ASN A 34 10.45 -23.09 13.90
C ASN A 34 9.65 -21.86 14.36
N SER A 35 9.77 -21.48 15.64
CA SER A 35 9.06 -20.36 16.23
C SER A 35 9.42 -19.01 15.62
N GLU A 36 10.59 -18.90 14.99
CA GLU A 36 11.12 -17.64 14.43
C GLU A 36 10.88 -17.50 12.93
N TYR A 37 10.20 -18.47 12.29
CA TYR A 37 9.98 -18.47 10.84
C TYR A 37 9.36 -17.16 10.32
N PHE A 38 8.28 -16.69 10.94
CA PHE A 38 7.60 -15.46 10.54
C PHE A 38 8.41 -14.21 10.91
N PHE A 39 9.19 -14.24 11.97
CA PHE A 39 10.08 -13.15 12.39
C PHE A 39 11.14 -12.86 11.32
N TYR A 40 11.89 -13.88 10.88
CA TYR A 40 12.88 -13.71 9.82
C TYR A 40 12.25 -13.26 8.50
N LYS A 41 11.11 -13.85 8.16
CA LYS A 41 10.36 -13.46 6.96
C LYS A 41 9.95 -11.97 7.02
N GLN A 42 9.50 -11.50 8.17
CA GLN A 42 9.11 -10.11 8.37
C GLN A 42 10.30 -9.15 8.27
N ILE A 43 11.46 -9.50 8.83
CA ILE A 43 12.68 -8.69 8.70
C ILE A 43 13.09 -8.56 7.23
N ILE A 44 13.08 -9.66 6.48
CA ILE A 44 13.43 -9.65 5.05
C ILE A 44 12.49 -8.71 4.28
N PHE A 45 11.17 -8.84 4.48
CA PHE A 45 10.22 -7.99 3.76
C PHE A 45 10.26 -6.53 4.21
N ALA A 46 10.49 -6.25 5.49
CA ALA A 46 10.68 -4.89 5.99
C ALA A 46 11.94 -4.23 5.39
N SER A 47 13.03 -4.99 5.30
CA SER A 47 14.28 -4.54 4.66
C SER A 47 14.09 -4.27 3.17
N LEU A 48 13.41 -5.16 2.44
CA LEU A 48 13.07 -4.98 1.03
C LEU A 48 12.15 -3.77 0.84
N GLY A 49 11.18 -3.57 1.72
CA GLY A 49 10.30 -2.41 1.71
C GLY A 49 11.06 -1.10 1.92
N LEU A 50 12.01 -1.07 2.86
CA LEU A 50 12.88 0.08 3.09
C LEU A 50 13.76 0.38 1.89
N LEU A 51 14.40 -0.64 1.30
CA LEU A 51 15.16 -0.49 0.06
C LEU A 51 14.30 0.04 -1.08
N GLY A 52 13.10 -0.48 -1.25
CA GLY A 52 12.14 0.01 -2.24
C GLY A 52 11.76 1.48 -2.02
N ALA A 53 11.53 1.89 -0.77
CA ALA A 53 11.26 3.29 -0.42
C ALA A 53 12.46 4.21 -0.72
N LEU A 54 13.68 3.74 -0.42
CA LEU A 54 14.91 4.46 -0.75
C LEU A 54 15.06 4.64 -2.26
N ILE A 55 14.90 3.57 -3.04
CA ILE A 55 14.95 3.63 -4.51
C ILE A 55 13.89 4.58 -5.03
N ALA A 56 12.65 4.49 -4.54
CA ALA A 56 11.56 5.38 -4.93
C ALA A 56 11.86 6.86 -4.61
N SER A 57 12.62 7.15 -3.55
CA SER A 57 13.02 8.52 -3.20
C SER A 57 13.96 9.16 -4.23
N PHE A 58 14.72 8.34 -4.96
CA PHE A 58 15.63 8.79 -6.04
C PHE A 58 14.91 8.88 -7.41
N LEU A 59 13.73 8.26 -7.55
CA LEU A 59 13.00 8.33 -8.81
C LEU A 59 12.52 9.77 -9.08
N SER A 60 12.57 10.14 -10.36
CA SER A 60 12.14 11.47 -10.79
C SER A 60 10.66 11.71 -10.43
N LYS A 61 10.38 12.84 -9.78
CA LYS A 61 9.02 13.30 -9.45
C LYS A 61 8.11 13.38 -10.69
N ARG A 62 8.68 13.43 -11.91
CA ARG A 62 7.92 13.45 -13.17
C ARG A 62 7.11 12.16 -13.38
N ILE A 63 7.62 11.00 -12.94
CA ILE A 63 6.93 9.71 -13.07
C ILE A 63 5.63 9.74 -12.24
N PHE A 64 5.71 10.25 -11.00
CA PHE A 64 4.57 10.34 -10.08
C PHE A 64 3.58 11.48 -10.41
N LYS A 65 3.98 12.42 -11.27
CA LYS A 65 3.13 13.54 -11.73
C LYS A 65 2.47 13.30 -13.08
N ASN A 66 2.81 12.21 -13.77
CA ASN A 66 2.26 11.92 -15.08
C ASN A 66 0.84 11.34 -14.97
N GLU A 67 -0.15 12.16 -15.34
CA GLU A 67 -1.56 11.77 -15.35
C GLU A 67 -1.83 10.46 -16.07
N LYS A 68 -1.24 10.28 -17.26
CA LYS A 68 -1.45 9.08 -18.07
C LYS A 68 -0.97 7.82 -17.35
N THR A 69 0.20 7.88 -16.73
CA THR A 69 0.79 6.76 -15.97
C THR A 69 -0.06 6.40 -14.77
N LEU A 70 -0.49 7.39 -13.97
CA LEU A 70 -1.32 7.17 -12.78
C LEU A 70 -2.69 6.59 -13.16
N ARG A 71 -3.34 7.13 -14.18
CA ARG A 71 -4.64 6.68 -14.66
C ARG A 71 -4.57 5.28 -15.28
N TYR A 72 -3.50 4.96 -16.01
CA TYR A 72 -3.26 3.62 -16.54
C TYR A 72 -3.04 2.62 -15.41
N GLY A 73 -2.21 2.95 -14.43
CA GLY A 73 -1.99 2.12 -13.25
C GLY A 73 -3.30 1.80 -12.50
N LEU A 74 -4.17 2.80 -12.29
CA LEU A 74 -5.48 2.59 -11.68
C LEU A 74 -6.34 1.60 -12.47
N ARG A 75 -6.39 1.74 -13.81
CA ARG A 75 -7.19 0.85 -14.66
C ARG A 75 -6.69 -0.60 -14.62
N VAL A 76 -5.37 -0.78 -14.70
CA VAL A 76 -4.74 -2.11 -14.66
C VAL A 76 -4.98 -2.77 -13.30
N LEU A 77 -4.74 -2.06 -12.20
CA LEU A 77 -4.97 -2.59 -10.85
C LEU A 77 -6.45 -2.88 -10.60
N PHE A 78 -7.34 -2.02 -11.09
CA PHE A 78 -8.79 -2.26 -11.02
C PHE A 78 -9.20 -3.51 -11.79
N ALA A 79 -8.68 -3.70 -13.01
CA ALA A 79 -8.94 -4.89 -13.80
C ALA A 79 -8.45 -6.18 -13.11
N ILE A 80 -7.27 -6.14 -12.49
CA ILE A 80 -6.73 -7.27 -11.72
C ILE A 80 -7.62 -7.57 -10.50
N LEU A 81 -8.06 -6.56 -9.76
CA LEU A 81 -8.96 -6.74 -8.62
C LEU A 81 -10.33 -7.29 -9.05
N ALA A 82 -10.90 -6.79 -10.16
CA ALA A 82 -12.14 -7.30 -10.72
C ALA A 82 -11.99 -8.77 -11.17
N TYR A 83 -10.88 -9.13 -11.82
CA TYR A 83 -10.57 -10.50 -12.16
C TYR A 83 -10.52 -11.41 -10.93
N LEU A 84 -9.79 -11.01 -9.88
CA LEU A 84 -9.68 -11.78 -8.64
C LEU A 84 -11.03 -11.96 -7.94
N LEU A 85 -11.91 -10.97 -8.03
CA LEU A 85 -13.25 -11.04 -7.44
C LEU A 85 -14.16 -12.02 -8.20
N LEU A 86 -14.10 -11.98 -9.54
CA LEU A 86 -14.99 -12.76 -10.42
C LEU A 86 -14.53 -14.21 -10.58
N TRP A 87 -13.22 -14.48 -10.47
CA TRP A 87 -12.67 -15.82 -10.73
C TRP A 87 -12.73 -16.70 -9.49
N PRO A 88 -13.47 -17.82 -9.49
CA PRO A 88 -13.69 -18.65 -8.30
C PRO A 88 -12.44 -19.39 -7.81
N GLY A 89 -11.41 -19.56 -8.65
CA GLY A 89 -10.16 -20.27 -8.31
C GLY A 89 -9.17 -19.48 -7.45
N THR A 90 -9.40 -18.18 -7.20
CA THR A 90 -8.45 -17.32 -6.46
C THR A 90 -8.71 -17.24 -4.95
N ALA A 91 -9.74 -17.94 -4.46
CA ALA A 91 -10.07 -17.92 -3.04
C ALA A 91 -9.06 -18.77 -2.24
N THR A 92 -8.32 -18.13 -1.34
CA THR A 92 -7.45 -18.81 -0.37
C THR A 92 -8.00 -18.57 1.02
N LYS A 93 -8.33 -19.65 1.75
CA LYS A 93 -8.93 -19.61 3.10
C LYS A 93 -10.18 -18.70 3.19
N GLY A 94 -11.01 -18.68 2.13
CA GLY A 94 -12.23 -17.86 2.07
C GLY A 94 -12.04 -16.40 1.67
N ALA A 95 -10.80 -15.91 1.55
CA ALA A 95 -10.51 -14.56 1.11
C ALA A 95 -10.06 -14.52 -0.36
N ARG A 96 -10.68 -13.62 -1.14
CA ARG A 96 -10.31 -13.34 -2.51
C ARG A 96 -9.56 -12.01 -2.56
N GLY A 97 -8.40 -11.96 -3.18
CA GLY A 97 -7.64 -10.70 -3.27
C GLY A 97 -6.13 -10.89 -3.20
N TRP A 98 -5.68 -12.15 -3.15
CA TRP A 98 -4.27 -12.50 -3.11
C TRP A 98 -3.87 -13.27 -4.38
N ILE A 99 -2.70 -12.92 -4.92
CA ILE A 99 -2.03 -13.69 -5.97
C ILE A 99 -0.82 -14.34 -5.32
N TYR A 100 -0.70 -15.65 -5.43
CA TYR A 100 0.41 -16.40 -4.85
C TYR A 100 1.39 -16.84 -5.94
N PHE A 101 2.66 -16.50 -5.74
CA PHE A 101 3.78 -17.00 -6.53
C PHE A 101 4.62 -17.91 -5.61
N GLY A 102 4.24 -19.17 -5.54
CA GLY A 102 4.84 -20.12 -4.57
C GLY A 102 4.49 -19.72 -3.13
N THR A 103 5.50 -19.40 -2.33
CA THR A 103 5.36 -18.99 -0.91
C THR A 103 5.15 -17.48 -0.71
N ILE A 104 5.21 -16.69 -1.78
CA ILE A 104 5.09 -15.22 -1.73
C ILE A 104 3.67 -14.83 -2.13
N GLY A 105 2.93 -14.20 -1.22
CA GLY A 105 1.62 -13.62 -1.49
C GLY A 105 1.74 -12.16 -1.92
N PHE A 106 1.08 -11.81 -3.02
CA PHE A 106 0.97 -10.45 -3.53
C PHE A 106 -0.48 -10.00 -3.46
N GLN A 107 -0.73 -8.86 -2.83
CA GLN A 107 -2.06 -8.28 -2.72
C GLN A 107 -2.17 -7.02 -3.58
N PRO A 108 -2.84 -7.06 -4.75
CA PRO A 108 -2.96 -5.91 -5.65
C PRO A 108 -3.66 -4.70 -5.01
N ALA A 109 -4.53 -4.91 -4.02
CA ALA A 109 -5.20 -3.84 -3.29
C ALA A 109 -4.24 -2.88 -2.58
N GLU A 110 -3.08 -3.36 -2.09
CA GLU A 110 -2.07 -2.50 -1.47
C GLU A 110 -1.48 -1.50 -2.48
N PHE A 111 -1.19 -1.98 -3.69
CA PHE A 111 -0.71 -1.12 -4.78
C PHE A 111 -1.78 -0.17 -5.30
N MET A 112 -3.05 -0.62 -5.30
CA MET A 112 -4.19 0.23 -5.65
C MET A 112 -4.31 1.42 -4.69
N LYS A 113 -4.14 1.21 -3.38
CA LYS A 113 -4.14 2.28 -2.38
C LYS A 113 -3.06 3.33 -2.66
N LEU A 114 -1.83 2.89 -2.91
CA LEU A 114 -0.72 3.80 -3.23
C LEU A 114 -0.98 4.60 -4.50
N ASN A 115 -1.42 3.92 -5.58
CA ASN A 115 -1.71 4.59 -6.84
C ASN A 115 -2.88 5.56 -6.74
N LEU A 116 -3.91 5.22 -5.94
CA LEU A 116 -5.04 6.10 -5.67
C LEU A 116 -4.62 7.38 -4.94
N ILE A 117 -3.77 7.26 -3.92
CA ILE A 117 -3.22 8.41 -3.19
C ILE A 117 -2.46 9.34 -4.13
N LEU A 118 -1.60 8.78 -4.98
CA LEU A 118 -0.83 9.56 -5.97
C LEU A 118 -1.75 10.24 -6.98
N TYR A 119 -2.75 9.54 -7.49
CA TYR A 119 -3.71 10.10 -8.45
C TYR A 119 -4.56 11.22 -7.82
N LEU A 120 -5.08 11.01 -6.61
CA LEU A 120 -5.86 12.04 -5.91
C LEU A 120 -5.01 13.27 -5.59
N SER A 121 -3.77 13.10 -5.15
CA SER A 121 -2.84 14.20 -4.91
C SER A 121 -2.59 15.02 -6.18
N TRP A 122 -2.38 14.34 -7.31
CA TRP A 122 -2.23 14.99 -8.60
C TRP A 122 -3.53 15.73 -9.02
N PHE A 123 -4.69 15.05 -8.87
CA PHE A 123 -5.99 15.60 -9.25
C PHE A 123 -6.34 16.86 -8.44
N ILE A 124 -6.17 16.81 -7.13
CA ILE A 124 -6.40 17.94 -6.22
C ILE A 124 -5.47 19.11 -6.59
N SER A 125 -4.17 18.83 -6.76
CA SER A 125 -3.20 19.86 -7.14
C SER A 125 -3.55 20.55 -8.46
N LYS A 126 -4.04 19.79 -9.44
CA LYS A 126 -4.44 20.34 -10.76
C LYS A 126 -5.73 21.15 -10.71
N HIS A 127 -6.66 20.82 -9.83
CA HIS A 127 -7.98 21.44 -9.74
C HIS A 127 -8.17 22.31 -8.49
N GLN A 128 -7.10 22.69 -7.83
CA GLN A 128 -7.14 23.38 -6.54
C GLN A 128 -7.93 24.70 -6.58
N SER A 129 -7.84 25.46 -7.66
CA SER A 129 -8.61 26.71 -7.84
C SER A 129 -10.13 26.46 -7.88
N ARG A 130 -10.56 25.38 -8.56
CA ARG A 130 -11.98 25.01 -8.62
C ARG A 130 -12.48 24.47 -7.29
N ILE A 131 -11.69 23.66 -6.61
CA ILE A 131 -12.02 23.10 -5.30
C ILE A 131 -12.17 24.23 -4.28
N ASN A 132 -11.26 25.18 -4.27
CA ASN A 132 -11.34 26.34 -3.38
C ASN A 132 -12.57 27.21 -3.67
N ALA A 133 -12.93 27.41 -4.93
CA ALA A 133 -14.14 28.17 -5.31
C ALA A 133 -15.42 27.49 -4.80
N VAL A 134 -15.54 26.17 -5.01
CA VAL A 134 -16.68 25.38 -4.52
C VAL A 134 -16.75 25.38 -3.00
N PHE A 135 -15.61 25.23 -2.32
CA PHE A 135 -15.54 25.27 -0.86
C PHE A 135 -15.96 26.64 -0.30
N TYR A 136 -15.49 27.74 -0.92
CA TYR A 136 -15.89 29.11 -0.54
C TYR A 136 -17.38 29.37 -0.74
N ASP A 137 -17.96 28.89 -1.84
CA ASP A 137 -19.40 29.04 -2.13
C ASP A 137 -20.27 28.22 -1.15
N THR A 138 -19.81 27.02 -0.79
CA THR A 138 -20.52 26.15 0.18
C THR A 138 -20.47 26.73 1.59
N MET A 139 -19.33 27.32 1.98
CA MET A 139 -19.18 27.95 3.31
C MET A 139 -19.90 29.31 3.42
N LYS A 140 -20.15 30.00 2.31
CA LYS A 140 -20.90 31.27 2.29
C LYS A 140 -22.41 31.11 2.23
N LYS A 141 -22.95 29.93 1.91
CA LYS A 141 -24.38 29.68 2.00
C LYS A 141 -24.74 29.49 3.48
N PRO A 142 -25.50 30.42 4.10
CA PRO A 142 -26.02 30.20 5.43
C PRO A 142 -26.87 28.93 5.42
N LEU A 143 -26.71 28.08 6.41
CA LEU A 143 -27.61 26.97 6.70
C LEU A 143 -29.00 27.56 6.96
N LEU A 144 -29.85 27.59 5.92
CA LEU A 144 -31.29 27.80 6.06
C LEU A 144 -31.94 26.50 6.51
#